data_3232908ece8d32f787b5e1ea7416c0cc
#
_entry.id   3232908ece8d32f787b5e1ea7416c0cc
#
_cell.length_a   1.000
_cell.length_b   1.000
_cell.length_c   1.000
_cell.angle_alpha   90.00
_cell.angle_beta   90.00
_cell.angle_gamma   90.00
#
_symmetry.space_group_name_H-M   'P 1'
#
loop_
_entity.id
_entity.type
_entity.pdbx_description
1 polymer ?
#
loop_
_entity_poly.entity_id
_entity_poly.type
_entity_poly.pdbx_seq_one_letter_code
_entity_poly.pdbx_strand_id
1 'polypeptide(L)'
;MKPSVQKQRADGYFPVYIRVTHDRRTAFIKTNKVVDRKSVTKNNEIRDNVVLRYCTELIGYYNQRLNMQDTSKWSVKEVVAFLSTEETDASFSDYAKLHISRMINDGHDRNAKNYKLAVAHLERFIGTTQIMFSYLTSAVLQRWIGTLAQKKRAKEMYPVCVRQIFKAALVELNDDERGICRIKFNPWLKVQIPKSDNAEQRAISAEACREFFNRPLPQSKMISSLPELGRDVAKLVLCLGGINTVDLFNMKKEDYRHGALCYKRAKTRHSRRDEAYIEMRVEPFIQSVFEKYLAPGGDEYLFTFHTRYCDSDSFSANVNNGIKKICADMGMAKEDYYCVYTFRHTWGTIAQNDCDANLYEVAFGMNHSHGLKVTRGYVKLDFTPAWELNAKVIDFVFFSNAPSKQGRAKDIEEPEDKLFRLSKKMMVYARAYFKGEVVAELTDIGFGTVDAVIKALAEKLPANIPQGCEVQFRIKNCDSGREVVYERTKGKGF
;
A
#
# COMPACT_ATOMS: atom_id res chain seq x y z
N MET A 1 -31.97 -23.99 -33.57
CA MET A 1 -32.37 -24.87 -32.44
C MET A 1 -33.88 -25.04 -32.42
N LYS A 2 -34.43 -26.19 -31.97
CA LYS A 2 -35.86 -26.41 -31.77
C LYS A 2 -36.15 -27.42 -30.68
N PRO A 3 -37.32 -27.34 -29.98
CA PRO A 3 -37.75 -28.41 -29.05
C PRO A 3 -37.97 -29.74 -29.77
N SER A 4 -37.63 -30.82 -29.10
CA SER A 4 -37.76 -32.17 -29.66
C SER A 4 -38.02 -33.18 -28.53
N VAL A 5 -38.73 -34.27 -28.84
CA VAL A 5 -38.83 -35.42 -27.96
C VAL A 5 -38.09 -36.61 -28.57
N GLN A 6 -37.61 -37.52 -27.72
CA GLN A 6 -36.98 -38.76 -28.15
C GLN A 6 -37.84 -39.94 -27.72
N LYS A 7 -37.28 -41.15 -27.76
CA LYS A 7 -37.99 -42.41 -27.46
C LYS A 7 -38.66 -42.34 -26.09
N GLN A 8 -39.89 -42.84 -26.00
CA GLN A 8 -40.65 -42.91 -24.76
C GLN A 8 -39.90 -43.75 -23.74
N ARG A 9 -39.92 -43.28 -22.48
CA ARG A 9 -39.34 -43.99 -21.31
C ARG A 9 -40.28 -45.10 -20.85
N ALA A 10 -39.79 -46.02 -20.02
CA ALA A 10 -40.58 -47.10 -19.43
C ALA A 10 -41.73 -46.59 -18.53
N ASP A 11 -41.61 -45.37 -17.99
CA ASP A 11 -42.62 -44.70 -17.19
C ASP A 11 -43.75 -44.03 -17.99
N GLY A 12 -43.71 -44.17 -19.33
CA GLY A 12 -44.73 -43.65 -20.23
C GLY A 12 -44.53 -42.19 -20.68
N TYR A 13 -43.53 -41.50 -20.15
CA TYR A 13 -43.21 -40.12 -20.49
C TYR A 13 -42.16 -40.00 -21.59
N PHE A 14 -42.21 -38.89 -22.32
CA PHE A 14 -41.21 -38.54 -23.35
C PHE A 14 -40.28 -37.49 -22.80
N PRO A 15 -38.96 -37.75 -22.70
CA PRO A 15 -37.99 -36.74 -22.31
C PRO A 15 -37.85 -35.67 -23.38
N VAL A 16 -37.79 -34.41 -22.95
CA VAL A 16 -37.70 -33.23 -23.80
C VAL A 16 -36.25 -32.85 -24.00
N TYR A 17 -35.86 -32.57 -25.22
CA TYR A 17 -34.53 -32.13 -25.64
C TYR A 17 -34.63 -30.85 -26.46
N ILE A 18 -33.57 -30.05 -26.44
CA ILE A 18 -33.33 -29.01 -27.45
C ILE A 18 -32.42 -29.62 -28.52
N ARG A 19 -32.97 -29.73 -29.72
CA ARG A 19 -32.23 -30.14 -30.91
C ARG A 19 -31.41 -28.96 -31.40
N VAL A 20 -30.07 -29.13 -31.45
CA VAL A 20 -29.12 -28.18 -31.99
C VAL A 20 -28.62 -28.66 -33.32
N THR A 21 -28.71 -27.84 -34.36
CA THR A 21 -28.13 -28.13 -35.68
C THR A 21 -27.07 -27.09 -35.97
N HIS A 22 -25.84 -27.53 -36.24
CA HIS A 22 -24.72 -26.69 -36.58
C HIS A 22 -23.92 -27.40 -37.68
N ASP A 23 -23.56 -26.68 -38.73
CA ASP A 23 -22.83 -27.22 -39.92
C ASP A 23 -23.42 -28.56 -40.43
N ARG A 24 -24.77 -28.56 -40.68
CA ARG A 24 -25.55 -29.72 -41.16
C ARG A 24 -25.54 -30.94 -40.22
N ARG A 25 -24.86 -30.91 -39.11
CA ARG A 25 -24.83 -31.99 -38.09
C ARG A 25 -25.77 -31.64 -36.95
N THR A 26 -26.35 -32.66 -36.33
CA THR A 26 -27.37 -32.51 -35.29
C THR A 26 -26.91 -33.18 -34.00
N ALA A 27 -27.09 -32.49 -32.87
CA ALA A 27 -26.96 -33.04 -31.51
C ALA A 27 -28.08 -32.57 -30.60
N PHE A 28 -28.18 -33.10 -29.40
CA PHE A 28 -29.32 -32.88 -28.52
C PHE A 28 -28.83 -32.49 -27.12
N ILE A 29 -29.44 -31.47 -26.54
CA ILE A 29 -29.26 -31.09 -25.16
C ILE A 29 -30.48 -31.58 -24.39
N LYS A 30 -30.25 -32.46 -23.39
CA LYS A 30 -31.31 -32.97 -22.52
C LYS A 30 -31.80 -31.86 -21.56
N THR A 31 -33.13 -31.70 -21.47
CA THR A 31 -33.74 -30.81 -20.47
C THR A 31 -34.21 -31.62 -19.25
N ASN A 32 -34.64 -30.92 -18.19
CA ASN A 32 -35.29 -31.52 -17.04
C ASN A 32 -36.78 -31.74 -17.19
N LYS A 33 -37.35 -31.48 -18.39
CA LYS A 33 -38.77 -31.59 -18.67
C LYS A 33 -39.11 -32.92 -19.36
N VAL A 34 -40.29 -33.39 -19.08
CA VAL A 34 -40.90 -34.56 -19.72
C VAL A 34 -42.33 -34.19 -20.14
N VAL A 35 -42.88 -34.87 -21.15
CA VAL A 35 -44.24 -34.70 -21.61
C VAL A 35 -44.94 -36.08 -21.71
N ASP A 36 -46.24 -36.12 -21.51
CA ASP A 36 -47.03 -37.33 -21.66
C ASP A 36 -47.40 -37.61 -23.13
N ARG A 37 -47.98 -38.77 -23.41
CA ARG A 37 -48.39 -39.18 -24.77
C ARG A 37 -49.41 -38.22 -25.42
N LYS A 38 -50.28 -37.59 -24.63
CA LYS A 38 -51.31 -36.67 -25.12
C LYS A 38 -50.73 -35.35 -25.57
N SER A 39 -49.63 -34.96 -24.98
CA SER A 39 -48.91 -33.73 -25.26
C SER A 39 -47.90 -33.84 -26.41
N VAL A 40 -47.85 -35.01 -27.12
CA VAL A 40 -46.96 -35.23 -28.27
C VAL A 40 -47.79 -35.53 -29.52
N THR A 41 -47.50 -34.85 -30.65
CA THR A 41 -48.13 -35.13 -31.93
C THR A 41 -47.61 -36.42 -32.55
N LYS A 42 -48.28 -36.93 -33.61
CA LYS A 42 -47.78 -38.06 -34.44
C LYS A 42 -46.42 -37.75 -35.05
N ASN A 43 -46.08 -36.49 -35.25
CA ASN A 43 -44.80 -36.04 -35.81
C ASN A 43 -43.72 -35.76 -34.71
N ASN A 44 -43.93 -36.22 -33.48
CA ASN A 44 -43.06 -35.98 -32.33
C ASN A 44 -42.87 -34.50 -31.96
N GLU A 45 -43.89 -33.67 -32.21
CA GLU A 45 -43.88 -32.26 -31.79
C GLU A 45 -44.62 -32.12 -30.46
N ILE A 46 -44.13 -31.21 -29.63
CA ILE A 46 -44.64 -30.93 -28.30
C ILE A 46 -45.85 -30.00 -28.43
N ARG A 47 -46.97 -30.33 -27.76
CA ARG A 47 -48.20 -29.50 -27.68
C ARG A 47 -48.38 -28.81 -26.33
N ASP A 48 -47.68 -29.26 -25.32
CA ASP A 48 -47.77 -28.68 -23.97
C ASP A 48 -47.25 -27.24 -23.99
N ASN A 49 -48.09 -26.27 -23.79
CA ASN A 49 -47.77 -24.85 -23.84
C ASN A 49 -46.77 -24.41 -22.74
N VAL A 50 -46.81 -25.04 -21.56
CA VAL A 50 -45.90 -24.75 -20.47
C VAL A 50 -44.46 -25.22 -20.81
N VAL A 51 -44.36 -26.43 -21.35
CA VAL A 51 -43.09 -26.99 -21.80
C VAL A 51 -42.56 -26.25 -23.03
N LEU A 52 -43.42 -25.88 -23.98
CA LEU A 52 -43.04 -25.08 -25.16
C LEU A 52 -42.47 -23.70 -24.74
N ARG A 53 -43.17 -23.02 -23.83
CA ARG A 53 -42.67 -21.73 -23.28
C ARG A 53 -41.31 -21.87 -22.65
N TYR A 54 -41.10 -22.86 -21.78
CA TYR A 54 -39.82 -23.18 -21.18
C TYR A 54 -38.75 -23.43 -22.22
N CYS A 55 -39.06 -24.24 -23.25
CA CYS A 55 -38.07 -24.52 -24.33
C CYS A 55 -37.75 -23.25 -25.14
N THR A 56 -38.73 -22.37 -25.38
CA THR A 56 -38.53 -21.11 -26.11
C THR A 56 -37.61 -20.16 -25.33
N GLU A 57 -37.84 -20.02 -24.05
CA GLU A 57 -36.99 -19.23 -23.15
C GLU A 57 -35.57 -19.77 -23.11
N LEU A 58 -35.39 -21.11 -22.99
CA LEU A 58 -34.10 -21.78 -23.01
C LEU A 58 -33.39 -21.63 -24.35
N ILE A 59 -34.07 -21.74 -25.48
CA ILE A 59 -33.52 -21.49 -26.83
C ILE A 59 -33.07 -20.03 -26.96
N GLY A 60 -33.86 -19.08 -26.45
CA GLY A 60 -33.51 -17.67 -26.42
C GLY A 60 -32.20 -17.44 -25.67
N TYR A 61 -32.05 -18.05 -24.50
CA TYR A 61 -30.82 -18.00 -23.70
C TYR A 61 -29.62 -18.62 -24.45
N TYR A 62 -29.80 -19.78 -25.07
CA TYR A 62 -28.73 -20.45 -25.84
C TYR A 62 -28.33 -19.61 -27.09
N ASN A 63 -29.27 -19.00 -27.77
CA ASN A 63 -28.98 -18.12 -28.90
C ASN A 63 -28.19 -16.88 -28.46
N GLN A 64 -28.55 -16.27 -27.33
CA GLN A 64 -27.85 -15.13 -26.81
C GLN A 64 -26.38 -15.50 -26.49
N ARG A 65 -26.14 -16.68 -25.90
CA ARG A 65 -24.78 -17.17 -25.63
C ARG A 65 -23.97 -17.38 -26.91
N LEU A 66 -24.57 -18.02 -27.92
CA LEU A 66 -23.87 -18.28 -29.20
C LEU A 66 -23.59 -17.01 -29.99
N ASN A 67 -24.46 -16.01 -29.95
CA ASN A 67 -24.26 -14.74 -30.64
C ASN A 67 -23.03 -13.95 -30.13
N MET A 68 -22.52 -14.29 -28.94
CA MET A 68 -21.32 -13.69 -28.36
C MET A 68 -20.03 -14.43 -28.78
N GLN A 69 -20.15 -15.49 -29.60
CA GLN A 69 -19.02 -16.36 -29.96
C GLN A 69 -18.91 -16.51 -31.48
N ASP A 70 -17.68 -16.57 -31.97
CA ASP A 70 -17.42 -17.05 -33.33
C ASP A 70 -17.42 -18.59 -33.33
N THR A 71 -18.56 -19.16 -33.70
CA THR A 71 -18.75 -20.63 -33.76
C THR A 71 -18.44 -21.22 -35.14
N SER A 72 -17.90 -20.44 -36.08
CA SER A 72 -17.69 -20.86 -37.47
C SER A 72 -16.78 -22.10 -37.62
N LYS A 73 -15.87 -22.31 -36.68
CA LYS A 73 -14.94 -23.45 -36.66
C LYS A 73 -15.33 -24.56 -35.67
N TRP A 74 -16.46 -24.41 -34.99
CA TRP A 74 -16.87 -25.37 -33.97
C TRP A 74 -17.63 -26.56 -34.59
N SER A 75 -17.39 -27.76 -34.07
CA SER A 75 -18.26 -28.90 -34.34
C SER A 75 -19.57 -28.78 -33.54
N VAL A 76 -20.63 -29.46 -33.97
CA VAL A 76 -21.90 -29.48 -33.21
C VAL A 76 -21.71 -30.05 -31.79
N LYS A 77 -20.73 -30.90 -31.55
CA LYS A 77 -20.40 -31.42 -30.24
C LYS A 77 -19.83 -30.33 -29.32
N GLU A 78 -18.97 -29.47 -29.83
CA GLU A 78 -18.39 -28.33 -29.11
C GLU A 78 -19.47 -27.30 -28.79
N VAL A 79 -20.37 -27.01 -29.75
CA VAL A 79 -21.55 -26.15 -29.51
C VAL A 79 -22.40 -26.71 -28.39
N VAL A 80 -22.73 -28.00 -28.39
CA VAL A 80 -23.54 -28.63 -27.33
C VAL A 80 -22.80 -28.65 -26.01
N ALA A 81 -21.51 -28.93 -25.97
CA ALA A 81 -20.70 -28.88 -24.76
C ALA A 81 -20.71 -27.49 -24.14
N PHE A 82 -20.52 -26.44 -24.95
CA PHE A 82 -20.58 -25.06 -24.52
C PHE A 82 -21.94 -24.69 -23.95
N LEU A 83 -23.04 -25.04 -24.64
CA LEU A 83 -24.41 -24.75 -24.20
C LEU A 83 -24.85 -25.55 -22.96
N SER A 84 -24.32 -26.78 -22.80
CA SER A 84 -24.63 -27.67 -21.69
C SER A 84 -23.82 -27.36 -20.43
N THR A 85 -22.77 -26.53 -20.54
CA THR A 85 -22.02 -26.07 -19.36
C THR A 85 -22.93 -25.15 -18.55
N GLU A 86 -23.41 -25.62 -17.42
CA GLU A 86 -24.12 -24.76 -16.47
C GLU A 86 -23.19 -23.62 -16.04
N GLU A 87 -23.64 -22.40 -16.20
CA GLU A 87 -23.03 -21.24 -15.57
C GLU A 87 -23.31 -21.31 -14.06
N THR A 88 -22.65 -22.26 -13.38
CA THR A 88 -22.69 -22.26 -11.93
C THR A 88 -21.96 -21.03 -11.43
N ASP A 89 -22.66 -20.24 -10.61
CA ASP A 89 -22.04 -19.13 -9.90
C ASP A 89 -20.84 -19.64 -9.12
N ALA A 90 -19.67 -19.07 -9.34
CA ALA A 90 -18.47 -19.51 -8.66
C ALA A 90 -18.44 -19.01 -7.23
N SER A 91 -17.90 -19.83 -6.31
CA SER A 91 -17.71 -19.47 -4.92
C SER A 91 -16.48 -18.56 -4.78
N PHE A 92 -16.71 -17.33 -4.32
CA PHE A 92 -15.63 -16.41 -3.94
C PHE A 92 -14.85 -16.94 -2.73
N SER A 93 -15.56 -17.47 -1.72
CA SER A 93 -14.93 -17.98 -0.49
C SER A 93 -13.97 -19.14 -0.77
N ASP A 94 -14.35 -20.08 -1.65
CA ASP A 94 -13.49 -21.22 -1.96
C ASP A 94 -12.29 -20.80 -2.82
N TYR A 95 -12.50 -19.90 -3.78
CA TYR A 95 -11.41 -19.33 -4.53
C TYR A 95 -10.44 -18.52 -3.66
N ALA A 96 -10.97 -17.76 -2.70
CA ALA A 96 -10.14 -16.99 -1.75
C ALA A 96 -9.25 -17.91 -0.90
N LYS A 97 -9.80 -19.03 -0.39
CA LYS A 97 -9.02 -20.05 0.33
C LYS A 97 -7.90 -20.63 -0.54
N LEU A 98 -8.22 -20.99 -1.80
CA LEU A 98 -7.23 -21.50 -2.75
C LEU A 98 -6.13 -20.47 -3.03
N HIS A 99 -6.50 -19.21 -3.30
CA HIS A 99 -5.56 -18.11 -3.56
C HIS A 99 -4.62 -17.89 -2.37
N ILE A 100 -5.17 -17.86 -1.15
CA ILE A 100 -4.39 -17.69 0.08
C ILE A 100 -3.45 -18.89 0.30
N SER A 101 -3.90 -20.13 0.05
CA SER A 101 -3.04 -21.32 0.15
C SER A 101 -1.88 -21.28 -0.84
N ARG A 102 -2.10 -20.84 -2.06
CA ARG A 102 -1.03 -20.63 -3.06
C ARG A 102 -0.01 -19.60 -2.56
N MET A 103 -0.47 -18.47 -2.00
CA MET A 103 0.44 -17.46 -1.44
C MET A 103 1.32 -18.02 -0.32
N ILE A 104 0.79 -18.91 0.53
CA ILE A 104 1.56 -19.57 1.59
C ILE A 104 2.60 -20.52 0.99
N ASN A 105 2.20 -21.35 0.02
CA ASN A 105 3.12 -22.26 -0.67
C ASN A 105 4.26 -21.54 -1.39
N ASP A 106 3.99 -20.31 -1.87
CA ASP A 106 4.98 -19.42 -2.52
C ASP A 106 5.84 -18.64 -1.51
N GLY A 107 5.70 -18.92 -0.19
CA GLY A 107 6.48 -18.26 0.87
C GLY A 107 6.02 -16.85 1.22
N HIS A 108 4.80 -16.46 0.85
CA HIS A 108 4.23 -15.14 1.11
C HIS A 108 3.33 -15.08 2.36
N ASP A 109 3.68 -15.82 3.41
CA ASP A 109 2.88 -16.02 4.64
C ASP A 109 2.37 -14.73 5.27
N ARG A 110 3.27 -13.73 5.39
CA ARG A 110 2.93 -12.44 5.99
C ARG A 110 1.85 -11.69 5.20
N ASN A 111 1.91 -11.78 3.89
CA ASN A 111 0.92 -11.17 3.01
C ASN A 111 -0.38 -11.99 3.03
N ALA A 112 -0.28 -13.32 2.94
CA ALA A 112 -1.41 -14.25 3.05
C ALA A 112 -2.24 -14.03 4.32
N LYS A 113 -1.60 -13.72 5.46
CA LYS A 113 -2.27 -13.35 6.71
C LYS A 113 -3.18 -12.12 6.57
N ASN A 114 -2.75 -11.10 5.81
CA ASN A 114 -3.59 -9.92 5.55
C ASN A 114 -4.81 -10.27 4.70
N TYR A 115 -4.64 -11.12 3.68
CA TYR A 115 -5.73 -11.61 2.83
C TYR A 115 -6.72 -12.42 3.65
N LYS A 116 -6.24 -13.33 4.51
CA LYS A 116 -7.07 -14.12 5.42
C LYS A 116 -7.91 -13.23 6.34
N LEU A 117 -7.32 -12.19 6.93
CA LEU A 117 -8.02 -11.23 7.78
C LEU A 117 -9.08 -10.43 7.00
N ALA A 118 -8.76 -10.02 5.77
CA ALA A 118 -9.69 -9.28 4.91
C ALA A 118 -10.91 -10.12 4.52
N VAL A 119 -10.70 -11.38 4.12
CA VAL A 119 -11.77 -12.32 3.78
C VAL A 119 -12.63 -12.61 5.00
N ALA A 120 -12.04 -12.94 6.14
CA ALA A 120 -12.78 -13.20 7.39
C ALA A 120 -13.58 -11.96 7.86
N HIS A 121 -13.11 -10.75 7.60
CA HIS A 121 -13.88 -9.54 7.91
C HIS A 121 -15.07 -9.38 6.96
N LEU A 122 -14.89 -9.68 5.68
CA LEU A 122 -15.97 -9.66 4.68
C LEU A 122 -17.05 -10.71 4.99
N GLU A 123 -16.64 -11.93 5.31
CA GLU A 123 -17.53 -13.04 5.71
C GLU A 123 -18.39 -12.68 6.92
N ARG A 124 -17.76 -12.08 7.94
CA ARG A 124 -18.50 -11.58 9.13
C ARG A 124 -19.49 -10.47 8.80
N PHE A 125 -19.14 -9.57 7.90
CA PHE A 125 -20.05 -8.51 7.46
C PHE A 125 -21.25 -9.05 6.70
N ILE A 126 -21.05 -10.04 5.82
CA ILE A 126 -22.10 -10.67 5.04
C ILE A 126 -22.92 -11.66 5.89
N GLY A 127 -22.32 -12.25 6.94
CA GLY A 127 -22.96 -13.23 7.81
C GLY A 127 -22.87 -14.67 7.31
N THR A 128 -22.01 -14.96 6.33
CA THR A 128 -21.78 -16.31 5.81
C THR A 128 -20.32 -16.51 5.41
N THR A 129 -19.84 -17.75 5.53
CA THR A 129 -18.52 -18.20 5.07
C THR A 129 -18.54 -18.80 3.65
N GLN A 130 -19.72 -18.77 2.98
CA GLN A 130 -19.94 -19.25 1.62
C GLN A 130 -20.50 -18.10 0.77
N ILE A 131 -19.59 -17.26 0.29
CA ILE A 131 -19.92 -16.09 -0.54
C ILE A 131 -19.76 -16.46 -2.01
N MET A 132 -20.80 -16.24 -2.81
CA MET A 132 -20.74 -16.40 -4.26
C MET A 132 -20.27 -15.09 -4.92
N PHE A 133 -19.62 -15.17 -6.09
CA PHE A 133 -19.19 -13.95 -6.81
C PHE A 133 -20.35 -13.04 -7.19
N SER A 134 -21.51 -13.59 -7.55
CA SER A 134 -22.72 -12.82 -7.87
C SER A 134 -23.22 -11.96 -6.72
N TYR A 135 -22.99 -12.38 -5.48
CA TYR A 135 -23.40 -11.64 -4.28
C TYR A 135 -22.54 -10.38 -4.04
N LEU A 136 -21.31 -10.37 -4.52
CA LEU A 136 -20.36 -9.28 -4.33
C LEU A 136 -20.65 -8.13 -5.31
N THR A 137 -21.80 -7.48 -5.15
CA THR A 137 -22.15 -6.30 -5.94
C THR A 137 -21.41 -5.05 -5.46
N SER A 138 -21.35 -4.00 -6.30
CA SER A 138 -20.74 -2.72 -5.91
C SER A 138 -21.42 -2.12 -4.68
N ALA A 139 -22.75 -2.26 -4.55
CA ALA A 139 -23.48 -1.78 -3.39
C ALA A 139 -23.13 -2.53 -2.09
N VAL A 140 -22.94 -3.85 -2.16
CA VAL A 140 -22.50 -4.66 -1.01
C VAL A 140 -21.09 -4.27 -0.59
N LEU A 141 -20.18 -4.14 -1.56
CA LEU A 141 -18.78 -3.76 -1.29
C LEU A 141 -18.67 -2.35 -0.73
N GLN A 142 -19.44 -1.37 -1.23
CA GLN A 142 -19.44 -0.01 -0.69
C GLN A 142 -19.93 0.01 0.77
N ARG A 143 -21.02 -0.72 1.10
CA ARG A 143 -21.49 -0.83 2.50
C ARG A 143 -20.46 -1.48 3.40
N TRP A 144 -19.82 -2.56 2.92
CA TRP A 144 -18.74 -3.21 3.65
C TRP A 144 -17.56 -2.27 3.91
N ILE A 145 -17.10 -1.54 2.89
CA ILE A 145 -16.01 -0.55 3.02
C ILE A 145 -16.40 0.55 4.02
N GLY A 146 -17.66 0.98 4.02
CA GLY A 146 -18.18 1.95 5.00
C GLY A 146 -17.96 1.51 6.46
N THR A 147 -18.06 0.20 6.75
CA THR A 147 -17.80 -0.33 8.12
C THR A 147 -16.33 -0.21 8.55
N LEU A 148 -15.43 0.00 7.60
CA LEU A 148 -14.00 0.14 7.83
C LEU A 148 -13.54 1.60 7.99
N ALA A 149 -14.42 2.59 7.86
CA ALA A 149 -14.08 4.02 7.79
C ALA A 149 -13.20 4.48 8.97
N GLN A 150 -13.46 3.99 10.19
CA GLN A 150 -12.70 4.34 11.40
C GLN A 150 -11.39 3.54 11.57
N LYS A 151 -11.07 2.64 10.67
CA LYS A 151 -9.87 1.80 10.78
C LYS A 151 -8.72 2.41 9.97
N LYS A 152 -7.71 2.96 10.67
CA LYS A 152 -6.57 3.69 10.05
C LYS A 152 -5.99 3.00 8.80
N ARG A 153 -5.66 1.71 8.88
CA ARG A 153 -5.04 0.94 7.78
C ARG A 153 -5.99 -0.02 7.08
N ALA A 154 -6.90 -0.66 7.82
CA ALA A 154 -7.75 -1.72 7.26
C ALA A 154 -8.75 -1.18 6.22
N LYS A 155 -9.15 0.10 6.29
CA LYS A 155 -10.04 0.75 5.32
C LYS A 155 -9.52 0.71 3.87
N GLU A 156 -8.20 0.68 3.69
CA GLU A 156 -7.57 0.51 2.38
C GLU A 156 -7.15 -0.95 2.15
N MET A 157 -6.44 -1.54 3.12
CA MET A 157 -5.78 -2.83 2.96
C MET A 157 -6.78 -3.97 2.70
N TYR A 158 -7.90 -4.03 3.45
CA TYR A 158 -8.87 -5.12 3.28
C TYR A 158 -9.57 -5.08 1.91
N PRO A 159 -10.11 -3.93 1.46
CA PRO A 159 -10.68 -3.85 0.12
C PRO A 159 -9.67 -4.14 -1.00
N VAL A 160 -8.42 -3.73 -0.85
CA VAL A 160 -7.36 -4.05 -1.82
C VAL A 160 -7.12 -5.56 -1.87
N CYS A 161 -7.02 -6.27 -0.74
CA CYS A 161 -6.84 -7.72 -0.70
C CYS A 161 -8.02 -8.44 -1.40
N VAL A 162 -9.26 -8.10 -1.06
CA VAL A 162 -10.45 -8.71 -1.69
C VAL A 162 -10.51 -8.40 -3.18
N ARG A 163 -10.17 -7.17 -3.59
CA ARG A 163 -10.10 -6.81 -5.02
C ARG A 163 -9.05 -7.60 -5.78
N GLN A 164 -7.89 -7.88 -5.18
CA GLN A 164 -6.85 -8.68 -5.83
C GLN A 164 -7.28 -10.14 -6.00
N ILE A 165 -7.93 -10.74 -5.00
CA ILE A 165 -8.54 -12.08 -5.12
C ILE A 165 -9.56 -12.08 -6.28
N PHE A 166 -10.43 -11.08 -6.30
CA PHE A 166 -11.46 -10.97 -7.33
C PHE A 166 -10.85 -10.84 -8.74
N LYS A 167 -9.79 -10.02 -8.89
CA LYS A 167 -9.07 -9.88 -10.16
C LYS A 167 -8.41 -11.19 -10.61
N ALA A 168 -7.77 -11.89 -9.69
CA ALA A 168 -7.15 -13.18 -10.00
C ALA A 168 -8.21 -14.20 -10.44
N ALA A 169 -9.36 -14.24 -9.76
CA ALA A 169 -10.47 -15.11 -10.12
C ALA A 169 -11.06 -14.79 -11.49
N LEU A 170 -11.18 -13.49 -11.84
CA LEU A 170 -11.66 -13.08 -13.18
C LEU A 170 -10.76 -13.64 -14.29
N VAL A 171 -9.45 -13.60 -14.09
CA VAL A 171 -8.49 -14.09 -15.09
C VAL A 171 -8.47 -15.63 -15.16
N GLU A 172 -8.63 -16.31 -14.03
CA GLU A 172 -8.49 -17.78 -13.96
C GLU A 172 -9.79 -18.51 -14.27
N LEU A 173 -10.95 -17.97 -13.87
CA LEU A 173 -12.25 -18.64 -14.00
C LEU A 173 -13.02 -18.24 -15.26
N ASN A 174 -12.71 -17.10 -15.85
CA ASN A 174 -13.22 -16.71 -17.15
C ASN A 174 -12.20 -17.06 -18.24
N ASP A 175 -12.69 -17.53 -19.38
CA ASP A 175 -11.89 -17.83 -20.55
C ASP A 175 -12.60 -17.20 -21.76
N ASP A 176 -12.13 -16.02 -22.13
CA ASP A 176 -12.74 -15.23 -23.21
C ASP A 176 -12.53 -15.92 -24.58
N GLU A 177 -11.44 -16.69 -24.75
CA GLU A 177 -11.17 -17.42 -25.99
C GLU A 177 -12.14 -18.58 -26.20
N ARG A 178 -12.60 -19.18 -25.10
CA ARG A 178 -13.58 -20.29 -25.13
C ARG A 178 -15.00 -19.84 -24.77
N GLY A 179 -15.21 -18.55 -24.52
CA GLY A 179 -16.50 -17.98 -24.13
C GLY A 179 -17.02 -18.46 -22.78
N ILE A 180 -16.14 -18.87 -21.88
CA ILE A 180 -16.49 -19.26 -20.52
C ILE A 180 -16.50 -18.03 -19.65
N CYS A 181 -17.69 -17.65 -19.15
CA CYS A 181 -17.88 -16.50 -18.26
C CYS A 181 -18.55 -16.96 -16.96
N ARG A 182 -17.75 -17.37 -15.98
CA ARG A 182 -18.24 -17.77 -14.65
C ARG A 182 -18.50 -16.56 -13.73
N ILE A 183 -17.76 -15.48 -13.93
CA ILE A 183 -17.93 -14.22 -13.21
C ILE A 183 -18.39 -13.17 -14.21
N LYS A 184 -19.68 -12.85 -14.20
CA LYS A 184 -20.34 -12.04 -15.23
C LYS A 184 -20.07 -10.53 -15.15
N PHE A 185 -19.63 -10.02 -14.00
CA PHE A 185 -19.43 -8.58 -13.81
C PHE A 185 -18.29 -8.30 -12.83
N ASN A 186 -17.64 -7.15 -13.00
CA ASN A 186 -16.62 -6.67 -12.09
C ASN A 186 -17.16 -5.49 -11.25
N PRO A 187 -17.57 -5.70 -10.00
CA PRO A 187 -18.13 -4.66 -9.15
C PRO A 187 -17.11 -3.57 -8.78
N TRP A 188 -15.81 -3.89 -8.83
CA TRP A 188 -14.75 -2.98 -8.45
C TRP A 188 -14.55 -1.80 -9.40
N LEU A 189 -15.13 -1.84 -10.60
CA LEU A 189 -15.12 -0.71 -11.53
C LEU A 189 -15.90 0.51 -10.98
N LYS A 190 -16.86 0.28 -10.09
CA LYS A 190 -17.72 1.31 -9.48
C LYS A 190 -17.42 1.55 -8.00
N VAL A 191 -16.38 0.92 -7.44
CA VAL A 191 -16.04 1.02 -6.02
C VAL A 191 -14.76 1.81 -5.85
N GLN A 192 -14.83 2.88 -5.08
CA GLN A 192 -13.67 3.64 -4.63
C GLN A 192 -13.17 3.09 -3.30
N ILE A 193 -11.88 2.80 -3.24
CA ILE A 193 -11.21 2.35 -2.02
C ILE A 193 -10.59 3.58 -1.35
N PRO A 194 -10.97 3.88 -0.08
CA PRO A 194 -10.36 4.99 0.65
C PRO A 194 -8.89 4.72 0.91
N LYS A 195 -8.08 5.76 0.92
CA LYS A 195 -6.67 5.66 1.32
C LYS A 195 -6.55 5.48 2.82
N SER A 196 -5.54 4.73 3.26
CA SER A 196 -5.17 4.65 4.67
C SER A 196 -4.69 6.02 5.18
N ASP A 197 -4.83 6.23 6.49
CA ASP A 197 -4.29 7.43 7.11
C ASP A 197 -2.76 7.44 6.95
N ASN A 198 -2.19 8.63 6.86
CA ASN A 198 -0.74 8.77 6.84
C ASN A 198 -0.16 8.16 8.11
N ALA A 199 0.96 7.46 7.96
CA ALA A 199 1.68 6.96 9.12
C ALA A 199 2.13 8.14 9.99
N GLU A 200 1.89 8.03 11.30
CA GLU A 200 2.37 9.02 12.26
C GLU A 200 3.91 9.11 12.17
N GLN A 201 4.42 10.32 12.13
CA GLN A 201 5.85 10.59 12.27
C GLN A 201 6.26 10.18 13.68
N ARG A 202 7.22 9.27 13.78
CA ARG A 202 7.69 8.70 15.05
C ARG A 202 9.14 9.04 15.34
N ALA A 203 9.72 9.96 14.59
CA ALA A 203 11.07 10.42 14.84
C ALA A 203 11.13 11.22 16.15
N ILE A 204 12.21 11.06 16.88
CA ILE A 204 12.51 11.81 18.11
C ILE A 204 13.78 12.64 17.91
N SER A 205 13.99 13.65 18.73
CA SER A 205 15.17 14.51 18.66
C SER A 205 16.45 13.76 19.08
N ALA A 206 17.60 14.33 18.76
CA ALA A 206 18.89 13.79 19.21
C ALA A 206 19.03 13.80 20.75
N GLU A 207 18.44 14.81 21.41
CA GLU A 207 18.40 14.90 22.87
C GLU A 207 17.59 13.75 23.48
N ALA A 208 16.40 13.48 22.93
CA ALA A 208 15.58 12.36 23.37
C ALA A 208 16.25 11.01 23.12
N CYS A 209 17.01 10.87 22.01
CA CYS A 209 17.85 9.72 21.79
C CYS A 209 18.92 9.56 22.86
N ARG A 210 19.66 10.62 23.17
CA ARG A 210 20.69 10.61 24.23
C ARG A 210 20.09 10.25 25.59
N GLU A 211 18.97 10.81 25.94
CA GLU A 211 18.25 10.48 27.18
C GLU A 211 17.90 9.00 27.23
N PHE A 212 17.32 8.44 26.16
CA PHE A 212 16.94 7.02 26.07
C PHE A 212 18.15 6.09 26.18
N PHE A 213 19.24 6.39 25.46
CA PHE A 213 20.42 5.51 25.43
C PHE A 213 21.31 5.60 26.67
N ASN A 214 21.37 6.75 27.34
CA ASN A 214 22.20 6.98 28.53
C ASN A 214 21.50 6.62 29.84
N ARG A 215 20.16 6.43 29.79
CA ARG A 215 19.41 6.10 31.02
C ARG A 215 19.85 4.75 31.59
N PRO A 216 19.99 4.63 32.93
CA PRO A 216 20.16 3.34 33.57
C PRO A 216 19.05 2.37 33.21
N LEU A 217 19.40 1.11 32.95
CA LEU A 217 18.39 0.12 32.60
C LEU A 217 17.53 -0.25 33.80
N PRO A 218 16.21 -0.41 33.63
CA PRO A 218 15.34 -0.95 34.66
C PRO A 218 15.82 -2.32 35.11
N GLN A 219 15.85 -2.55 36.43
CA GLN A 219 16.25 -3.84 36.98
C GLN A 219 15.32 -4.95 36.47
N SER A 220 15.90 -6.05 36.00
CA SER A 220 15.21 -7.25 35.54
C SER A 220 15.58 -8.42 36.45
N LYS A 221 14.55 -9.15 36.95
CA LYS A 221 14.77 -10.40 37.70
C LYS A 221 15.13 -11.58 36.81
N MET A 222 15.12 -11.42 35.48
CA MET A 222 15.38 -12.48 34.50
C MET A 222 16.84 -12.44 34.02
N ILE A 223 17.37 -13.60 33.72
CA ILE A 223 18.74 -13.80 33.21
C ILE A 223 18.97 -13.03 31.89
N SER A 224 17.95 -12.85 31.05
CA SER A 224 18.03 -12.01 29.85
C SER A 224 17.21 -10.73 30.08
N SER A 225 17.89 -9.59 30.12
CA SER A 225 17.26 -8.29 30.27
C SER A 225 16.58 -7.86 28.95
N LEU A 226 15.25 -7.87 28.90
CA LEU A 226 14.52 -7.32 27.75
C LEU A 226 14.82 -5.82 27.54
N PRO A 227 14.92 -4.97 28.56
CA PRO A 227 15.35 -3.59 28.40
C PRO A 227 16.72 -3.46 27.72
N GLU A 228 17.69 -4.29 28.12
CA GLU A 228 19.01 -4.29 27.51
C GLU A 228 18.95 -4.69 26.02
N LEU A 229 18.27 -5.78 25.68
CA LEU A 229 18.03 -6.16 24.29
C LEU A 229 17.36 -5.02 23.49
N GLY A 230 16.32 -4.40 24.06
CA GLY A 230 15.59 -3.31 23.43
C GLY A 230 16.48 -2.11 23.12
N ARG A 231 17.33 -1.71 24.09
CA ARG A 231 18.28 -0.61 23.94
C ARG A 231 19.36 -0.93 22.91
N ASP A 232 19.96 -2.11 23.01
CA ASP A 232 21.07 -2.50 22.14
C ASP A 232 20.61 -2.64 20.69
N VAL A 233 19.47 -3.29 20.44
CA VAL A 233 18.92 -3.40 19.08
C VAL A 233 18.44 -2.04 18.55
N ALA A 234 17.83 -1.18 19.39
CA ALA A 234 17.52 0.19 18.99
C ALA A 234 18.77 0.97 18.55
N LYS A 235 19.90 0.79 19.27
CA LYS A 235 21.19 1.39 18.92
C LYS A 235 21.73 0.85 17.60
N LEU A 236 21.68 -0.48 17.39
CA LEU A 236 22.04 -1.09 16.11
C LEU A 236 21.19 -0.55 14.96
N VAL A 237 19.88 -0.43 15.17
CA VAL A 237 18.97 0.12 14.13
C VAL A 237 19.33 1.56 13.80
N LEU A 238 19.52 2.42 14.79
CA LEU A 238 19.89 3.81 14.56
C LEU A 238 21.25 3.93 13.86
N CYS A 239 22.25 3.20 14.31
CA CYS A 239 23.63 3.34 13.83
C CYS A 239 23.96 2.50 12.58
N LEU A 240 23.00 1.76 12.03
CA LEU A 240 23.14 1.00 10.79
C LEU A 240 22.14 1.48 9.72
N GLY A 241 22.00 2.79 9.54
CA GLY A 241 21.16 3.38 8.50
C GLY A 241 19.66 3.09 8.66
N GLY A 242 19.21 2.84 9.89
CA GLY A 242 17.81 2.48 10.16
C GLY A 242 17.45 1.06 9.70
N ILE A 243 18.35 0.08 9.78
CA ILE A 243 18.13 -1.32 9.42
C ILE A 243 16.84 -1.89 10.05
N ASN A 244 16.15 -2.79 9.37
CA ASN A 244 14.96 -3.43 9.95
C ASN A 244 15.37 -4.64 10.82
N THR A 245 14.59 -4.92 11.87
CA THR A 245 14.82 -6.09 12.73
C THR A 245 14.75 -7.42 11.98
N VAL A 246 13.93 -7.53 10.95
CA VAL A 246 13.87 -8.73 10.11
C VAL A 246 15.18 -8.96 9.34
N ASP A 247 15.86 -7.89 8.92
CA ASP A 247 17.15 -8.00 8.24
C ASP A 247 18.23 -8.39 9.24
N LEU A 248 18.26 -7.82 10.45
CA LEU A 248 19.16 -8.24 11.53
C LEU A 248 18.93 -9.71 11.94
N PHE A 249 17.67 -10.15 12.03
CA PHE A 249 17.32 -11.52 12.40
C PHE A 249 17.85 -12.55 11.39
N ASN A 250 17.73 -12.26 10.09
CA ASN A 250 18.10 -13.18 9.00
C ASN A 250 19.52 -12.94 8.47
N MET A 251 20.30 -12.04 9.07
CA MET A 251 21.65 -11.75 8.63
C MET A 251 22.53 -12.99 8.72
N LYS A 252 23.21 -13.34 7.63
CA LYS A 252 24.17 -14.46 7.60
C LYS A 252 25.59 -13.98 7.81
N LYS A 253 26.48 -14.88 8.21
CA LYS A 253 27.90 -14.56 8.39
C LYS A 253 28.57 -14.09 7.10
N GLU A 254 28.16 -14.64 5.96
CA GLU A 254 28.64 -14.22 4.65
C GLU A 254 28.23 -12.78 4.27
N ASP A 255 27.20 -12.22 4.94
CA ASP A 255 26.77 -10.84 4.75
C ASP A 255 27.68 -9.83 5.47
N TYR A 256 28.58 -10.27 6.37
CA TYR A 256 29.52 -9.39 7.04
C TYR A 256 30.91 -9.52 6.42
N ARG A 257 31.36 -8.49 5.71
CA ARG A 257 32.61 -8.48 4.96
C ARG A 257 33.34 -7.15 5.14
N HIS A 258 34.64 -7.20 5.42
CA HIS A 258 35.49 -6.00 5.51
C HIS A 258 34.92 -4.88 6.41
N GLY A 259 34.31 -5.27 7.54
CA GLY A 259 33.71 -4.31 8.46
C GLY A 259 32.37 -3.70 8.04
N ALA A 260 31.75 -4.22 6.99
CA ALA A 260 30.45 -3.77 6.49
C ALA A 260 29.43 -4.92 6.39
N LEU A 261 28.17 -4.62 6.61
CA LEU A 261 27.05 -5.49 6.33
C LEU A 261 26.62 -5.31 4.87
N CYS A 262 26.72 -6.40 4.08
CA CYS A 262 26.47 -6.45 2.64
C CYS A 262 25.31 -7.42 2.39
N TYR A 263 24.08 -6.92 2.38
CA TYR A 263 22.90 -7.79 2.40
C TYR A 263 21.78 -7.32 1.44
N LYS A 264 20.86 -8.24 1.14
CA LYS A 264 19.65 -7.96 0.37
C LYS A 264 18.47 -7.79 1.31
N ARG A 265 17.85 -6.62 1.30
CA ARG A 265 16.76 -6.27 2.21
C ARG A 265 15.56 -7.20 2.05
N ALA A 266 15.17 -7.93 3.09
CA ALA A 266 14.13 -8.96 3.08
C ALA A 266 12.79 -8.49 2.53
N LYS A 267 12.35 -7.27 2.86
CA LYS A 267 11.05 -6.74 2.46
C LYS A 267 10.89 -6.50 0.95
N THR A 268 11.97 -6.18 0.24
CA THR A 268 11.89 -5.65 -1.14
C THR A 268 12.77 -6.39 -2.15
N ARG A 269 13.57 -7.38 -1.73
CA ARG A 269 14.49 -8.13 -2.61
C ARG A 269 13.80 -8.78 -3.82
N HIS A 270 12.59 -9.31 -3.65
CA HIS A 270 11.86 -9.97 -4.73
C HIS A 270 11.11 -9.01 -5.69
N SER A 271 10.97 -7.74 -5.32
CA SER A 271 10.24 -6.73 -6.12
C SER A 271 11.16 -5.76 -6.86
N ARG A 272 12.48 -5.83 -6.63
CA ARG A 272 13.48 -4.93 -7.22
C ARG A 272 14.47 -5.71 -8.07
N ARG A 273 14.90 -5.13 -9.22
CA ARG A 273 15.90 -5.72 -10.10
C ARG A 273 17.30 -5.82 -9.47
N ASP A 274 17.63 -4.87 -8.57
CA ASP A 274 18.88 -4.86 -7.78
C ASP A 274 18.77 -5.68 -6.51
N GLU A 275 17.71 -6.50 -6.38
CA GLU A 275 17.41 -7.35 -5.24
C GLU A 275 17.48 -6.60 -3.88
N ALA A 276 17.33 -5.28 -3.93
CA ALA A 276 17.44 -4.40 -2.77
C ALA A 276 18.76 -4.55 -1.99
N TYR A 277 19.86 -4.76 -2.71
CA TYR A 277 21.20 -4.84 -2.14
C TYR A 277 21.63 -3.53 -1.51
N ILE A 278 22.30 -3.60 -0.36
CA ILE A 278 22.85 -2.48 0.40
C ILE A 278 24.10 -2.90 1.13
N GLU A 279 25.02 -1.96 1.27
CA GLU A 279 26.19 -2.07 2.16
C GLU A 279 26.12 -0.99 3.23
N MET A 280 26.38 -1.36 4.48
CA MET A 280 26.46 -0.42 5.60
C MET A 280 27.63 -0.76 6.49
N ARG A 281 28.56 0.19 6.64
CA ARG A 281 29.74 0.03 7.50
C ARG A 281 29.32 -0.02 8.97
N VAL A 282 29.93 -0.94 9.71
CA VAL A 282 29.80 -1.03 11.17
C VAL A 282 30.79 -0.06 11.79
N GLU A 283 30.28 1.07 12.27
CA GLU A 283 31.15 2.11 12.87
C GLU A 283 31.72 1.65 14.19
N PRO A 284 32.98 2.06 14.54
CA PRO A 284 33.64 1.66 15.79
C PRO A 284 32.79 1.92 17.04
N PHE A 285 31.98 2.96 17.05
CA PHE A 285 31.09 3.33 18.16
C PHE A 285 30.11 2.24 18.58
N ILE A 286 29.67 1.40 17.65
CA ILE A 286 28.72 0.30 17.94
C ILE A 286 29.35 -1.06 17.98
N GLN A 287 30.66 -1.15 17.78
CA GLN A 287 31.39 -2.44 17.66
C GLN A 287 31.16 -3.36 18.87
N SER A 288 31.21 -2.82 20.07
CA SER A 288 30.96 -3.60 21.29
C SER A 288 29.56 -4.19 21.39
N VAL A 289 28.54 -3.43 20.96
CA VAL A 289 27.13 -3.91 20.90
C VAL A 289 26.98 -4.92 19.79
N PHE A 290 27.62 -4.69 18.65
CA PHE A 290 27.60 -5.59 17.51
C PHE A 290 28.21 -6.96 17.88
N GLU A 291 29.40 -6.97 18.46
CA GLU A 291 30.12 -8.19 18.87
C GLU A 291 29.40 -8.98 19.96
N LYS A 292 28.72 -8.29 20.89
CA LYS A 292 27.91 -8.91 21.96
C LYS A 292 26.89 -9.93 21.46
N TYR A 293 26.35 -9.70 20.26
CA TYR A 293 25.29 -10.54 19.68
C TYR A 293 25.78 -11.47 18.58
N LEU A 294 27.05 -11.49 18.26
CA LEU A 294 27.63 -12.41 17.27
C LEU A 294 27.37 -13.88 17.66
N ALA A 295 26.94 -14.67 16.70
CA ALA A 295 26.76 -16.10 16.87
C ALA A 295 28.11 -16.86 16.85
N PRO A 296 28.20 -18.01 17.54
CA PRO A 296 29.40 -18.85 17.53
C PRO A 296 29.86 -19.25 16.12
N GLY A 297 31.14 -19.63 16.00
CA GLY A 297 31.78 -19.87 14.69
C GLY A 297 31.11 -20.88 13.77
N GLY A 298 30.37 -21.86 14.30
CA GLY A 298 29.69 -22.90 13.54
C GLY A 298 28.29 -22.52 13.00
N ASP A 299 27.70 -21.40 13.44
CA ASP A 299 26.35 -20.99 13.00
C ASP A 299 26.37 -20.38 11.60
N GLU A 300 25.29 -20.56 10.84
CA GLU A 300 25.06 -19.93 9.54
C GLU A 300 24.78 -18.43 9.68
N TYR A 301 24.01 -18.07 10.71
CA TYR A 301 23.57 -16.71 10.96
C TYR A 301 24.62 -15.88 11.71
N LEU A 302 24.64 -14.57 11.41
CA LEU A 302 25.60 -13.65 12.00
C LEU A 302 25.36 -13.42 13.49
N PHE A 303 24.07 -13.27 13.87
CA PHE A 303 23.66 -12.95 15.23
C PHE A 303 22.94 -14.10 15.92
N THR A 304 23.07 -14.19 17.23
CA THR A 304 22.34 -15.14 18.09
C THR A 304 20.82 -14.95 18.10
N PHE A 305 20.30 -13.91 17.44
CA PHE A 305 18.86 -13.65 17.37
C PHE A 305 18.10 -14.80 16.71
N HIS A 306 18.66 -15.39 15.66
CA HIS A 306 18.03 -16.47 14.90
C HIS A 306 17.90 -17.77 15.72
N THR A 307 18.85 -18.04 16.62
CA THR A 307 18.82 -19.21 17.50
C THR A 307 17.99 -19.01 18.77
N ARG A 308 17.83 -17.73 19.20
CA ARG A 308 17.12 -17.39 20.45
C ARG A 308 15.61 -17.19 20.28
N TYR A 309 15.15 -16.88 19.09
CA TYR A 309 13.74 -16.58 18.80
C TYR A 309 13.24 -17.47 17.67
N CYS A 310 11.98 -17.89 17.75
CA CYS A 310 11.37 -18.81 16.77
C CYS A 310 11.21 -18.15 15.38
N ASP A 311 11.04 -16.83 15.32
CA ASP A 311 10.87 -16.07 14.08
C ASP A 311 11.20 -14.58 14.29
N SER A 312 11.30 -13.85 13.19
CA SER A 312 11.62 -12.42 13.19
C SER A 312 10.53 -11.55 13.83
N ASP A 313 9.28 -11.99 13.85
CA ASP A 313 8.16 -11.28 14.49
C ASP A 313 8.26 -11.39 16.01
N SER A 314 8.58 -12.59 16.53
CA SER A 314 8.86 -12.84 17.95
C SER A 314 10.09 -12.03 18.42
N PHE A 315 11.18 -12.03 17.66
CA PHE A 315 12.34 -11.19 17.95
C PHE A 315 11.96 -9.72 18.04
N SER A 316 11.29 -9.19 17.00
CA SER A 316 10.87 -7.79 16.96
C SER A 316 9.91 -7.42 18.10
N ALA A 317 9.00 -8.32 18.49
CA ALA A 317 8.10 -8.12 19.61
C ALA A 317 8.86 -8.00 20.94
N ASN A 318 9.85 -8.86 21.17
CA ASN A 318 10.69 -8.82 22.40
C ASN A 318 11.54 -7.54 22.46
N VAL A 319 12.15 -7.13 21.34
CA VAL A 319 12.87 -5.85 21.24
C VAL A 319 11.93 -4.69 21.59
N ASN A 320 10.75 -4.62 20.99
CA ASN A 320 9.79 -3.56 21.28
C ASN A 320 9.28 -3.59 22.72
N ASN A 321 9.12 -4.76 23.32
CA ASN A 321 8.79 -4.88 24.74
C ASN A 321 9.91 -4.35 25.65
N GLY A 322 11.18 -4.59 25.27
CA GLY A 322 12.32 -4.01 25.96
C GLY A 322 12.33 -2.47 25.89
N ILE A 323 12.17 -1.91 24.70
CA ILE A 323 12.07 -0.44 24.50
C ILE A 323 10.94 0.15 25.35
N LYS A 324 9.75 -0.46 25.32
CA LYS A 324 8.60 0.02 26.11
C LYS A 324 8.84 0.02 27.62
N LYS A 325 9.61 -0.94 28.14
CA LYS A 325 9.98 -0.96 29.55
C LYS A 325 10.89 0.22 29.92
N ILE A 326 11.80 0.60 29.02
CA ILE A 326 12.63 1.80 29.21
C ILE A 326 11.75 3.07 29.17
N CYS A 327 10.85 3.19 28.18
CA CYS A 327 9.92 4.31 28.09
C CYS A 327 9.04 4.46 29.35
N ALA A 328 8.55 3.33 29.89
CA ALA A 328 7.80 3.30 31.14
C ALA A 328 8.61 3.80 32.33
N ASP A 329 9.88 3.40 32.40
CA ASP A 329 10.83 3.88 33.44
C ASP A 329 11.19 5.37 33.25
N MET A 330 11.10 5.90 32.03
CA MET A 330 11.19 7.33 31.72
C MET A 330 9.94 8.11 32.14
N GLY A 331 8.87 7.46 32.63
CA GLY A 331 7.61 8.13 33.00
C GLY A 331 6.76 8.56 31.81
N MET A 332 7.01 8.04 30.60
CA MET A 332 6.27 8.41 29.40
C MET A 332 4.84 7.86 29.43
N ALA A 333 3.89 8.55 28.79
CA ALA A 333 2.55 8.03 28.53
C ALA A 333 2.60 6.85 27.53
N LYS A 334 1.70 5.87 27.65
CA LYS A 334 1.76 4.63 26.83
C LYS A 334 1.63 4.90 25.35
N GLU A 335 0.89 5.92 24.96
CA GLU A 335 0.72 6.40 23.58
C GLU A 335 2.02 6.94 22.96
N ASP A 336 2.92 7.47 23.79
CA ASP A 336 4.19 8.07 23.36
C ASP A 336 5.36 7.09 23.36
N TYR A 337 5.14 5.83 23.77
CA TYR A 337 6.21 4.84 23.84
C TYR A 337 6.90 4.65 22.50
N TYR A 338 8.23 4.62 22.54
CA TYR A 338 9.06 4.34 21.41
C TYR A 338 8.93 2.87 20.95
N CYS A 339 9.31 2.63 19.73
CA CYS A 339 9.47 1.31 19.14
C CYS A 339 10.70 1.31 18.21
N VAL A 340 11.10 0.18 17.70
CA VAL A 340 12.21 0.07 16.75
C VAL A 340 12.06 1.04 15.56
N TYR A 341 10.83 1.21 15.05
CA TYR A 341 10.57 2.14 13.96
C TYR A 341 10.83 3.61 14.34
N THR A 342 10.70 3.98 15.60
CA THR A 342 11.07 5.31 16.10
C THR A 342 12.52 5.62 15.75
N PHE A 343 13.45 4.73 16.03
CA PHE A 343 14.89 4.92 15.77
C PHE A 343 15.21 4.91 14.27
N ARG A 344 14.48 4.11 13.47
CA ARG A 344 14.60 4.17 12.02
C ARG A 344 14.11 5.50 11.44
N HIS A 345 12.97 6.01 11.91
CA HIS A 345 12.46 7.33 11.49
C HIS A 345 13.37 8.45 11.95
N THR A 346 13.93 8.33 13.15
CA THR A 346 14.89 9.28 13.73
C THR A 346 16.15 9.38 12.87
N TRP A 347 16.72 8.26 12.45
CA TRP A 347 17.86 8.27 11.55
C TRP A 347 17.58 9.08 10.28
N GLY A 348 16.46 8.80 9.59
CA GLY A 348 16.10 9.51 8.35
C GLY A 348 15.82 11.00 8.57
N THR A 349 15.21 11.35 9.70
CA THR A 349 14.88 12.74 10.02
C THR A 349 16.11 13.55 10.41
N ILE A 350 17.00 13.00 11.22
CA ILE A 350 18.25 13.65 11.61
C ILE A 350 19.18 13.78 10.39
N ALA A 351 19.29 12.73 9.56
CA ALA A 351 20.06 12.78 8.32
C ALA A 351 19.63 13.97 7.44
N GLN A 352 18.30 14.16 7.26
CA GLN A 352 17.78 15.24 6.43
C GLN A 352 17.88 16.62 7.10
N ASN A 353 17.43 16.73 8.35
CA ASN A 353 17.23 18.02 8.99
C ASN A 353 18.47 18.57 9.68
N ASP A 354 19.28 17.68 10.24
CA ASP A 354 20.40 18.06 11.11
C ASP A 354 21.76 17.78 10.45
N CYS A 355 21.83 16.83 9.50
CA CYS A 355 23.05 16.51 8.75
C CYS A 355 22.99 17.01 7.29
N ASP A 356 22.01 17.85 6.92
CA ASP A 356 21.84 18.50 5.62
C ASP A 356 21.80 17.54 4.41
N ALA A 357 21.43 16.27 4.63
CA ALA A 357 21.26 15.29 3.56
C ALA A 357 19.97 15.57 2.76
N ASN A 358 20.05 15.49 1.44
CA ASN A 358 18.86 15.57 0.62
C ASN A 358 18.05 14.27 0.68
N LEU A 359 16.77 14.31 0.26
CA LEU A 359 15.87 13.15 0.31
C LEU A 359 16.38 11.94 -0.50
N TYR A 360 17.19 12.14 -1.52
CA TYR A 360 17.78 11.08 -2.31
C TYR A 360 18.85 10.33 -1.50
N GLU A 361 19.74 11.05 -0.83
CA GLU A 361 20.77 10.48 0.05
C GLU A 361 20.15 9.71 1.21
N VAL A 362 19.13 10.28 1.85
CA VAL A 362 18.34 9.59 2.89
C VAL A 362 17.70 8.31 2.34
N ALA A 363 17.05 8.39 1.18
CA ALA A 363 16.42 7.23 0.55
C ALA A 363 17.47 6.16 0.15
N PHE A 364 18.64 6.56 -0.31
CA PHE A 364 19.76 5.69 -0.63
C PHE A 364 20.29 4.98 0.62
N GLY A 365 20.59 5.72 1.69
CA GLY A 365 21.05 5.16 2.95
C GLY A 365 20.03 4.22 3.62
N MET A 366 18.74 4.49 3.46
CA MET A 366 17.66 3.61 3.95
C MET A 366 17.28 2.48 2.97
N ASN A 367 17.92 2.39 1.81
CA ASN A 367 17.59 1.46 0.73
C ASN A 367 16.12 1.53 0.29
N HIS A 368 15.57 2.75 0.18
CA HIS A 368 14.27 2.98 -0.41
C HIS A 368 14.37 3.08 -1.94
N SER A 369 13.31 2.70 -2.66
CA SER A 369 13.27 2.91 -4.10
C SER A 369 12.94 4.40 -4.39
N HIS A 370 13.76 5.05 -5.19
CA HIS A 370 13.66 6.46 -5.53
C HIS A 370 13.67 6.63 -7.04
N GLY A 371 12.60 6.42 -7.72
CA GLY A 371 12.30 6.83 -9.11
C GLY A 371 13.33 6.59 -10.24
N LEU A 372 14.64 6.57 -9.95
CA LEU A 372 15.73 6.51 -10.92
C LEU A 372 16.14 5.08 -11.35
N LYS A 373 15.15 4.22 -11.63
CA LYS A 373 15.36 2.80 -11.96
C LYS A 373 16.28 2.57 -13.18
N VAL A 374 16.17 3.42 -14.18
CA VAL A 374 16.94 3.29 -15.42
C VAL A 374 18.38 3.72 -15.21
N THR A 375 18.60 4.92 -14.65
CA THR A 375 19.94 5.49 -14.39
C THR A 375 20.77 4.60 -13.48
N ARG A 376 20.15 3.98 -12.48
CA ARG A 376 20.83 3.06 -11.54
C ARG A 376 21.43 1.83 -12.21
N GLY A 377 20.90 1.40 -13.36
CA GLY A 377 21.44 0.29 -14.16
C GLY A 377 22.76 0.60 -14.87
N TYR A 378 23.12 1.89 -15.01
CA TYR A 378 24.35 2.33 -15.67
C TYR A 378 25.48 2.68 -14.72
N VAL A 379 25.20 2.80 -13.41
CA VAL A 379 26.16 3.26 -12.41
C VAL A 379 26.54 2.11 -11.51
N LYS A 380 27.83 1.84 -11.36
CA LYS A 380 28.34 0.95 -10.29
C LYS A 380 28.04 1.60 -8.95
N LEU A 381 27.26 0.89 -8.12
CA LEU A 381 26.87 1.41 -6.82
C LEU A 381 28.10 1.53 -5.91
N ASP A 382 28.30 2.72 -5.37
CA ASP A 382 29.23 3.03 -4.30
C ASP A 382 28.41 3.40 -3.06
N PHE A 383 28.57 2.68 -1.98
CA PHE A 383 27.86 2.91 -0.72
C PHE A 383 28.62 3.80 0.25
N THR A 384 29.83 4.26 -0.10
CA THR A 384 30.62 5.19 0.72
C THR A 384 29.84 6.44 1.15
N PRO A 385 29.03 7.09 0.27
CA PRO A 385 28.22 8.23 0.70
C PRO A 385 27.17 7.88 1.77
N ALA A 386 26.60 6.67 1.71
CA ALA A 386 25.66 6.20 2.75
C ALA A 386 26.39 5.93 4.08
N TRP A 387 27.62 5.43 4.04
CA TRP A 387 28.44 5.23 5.24
C TRP A 387 28.82 6.56 5.89
N GLU A 388 29.26 7.53 5.10
CA GLU A 388 29.59 8.88 5.58
C GLU A 388 28.39 9.59 6.18
N LEU A 389 27.22 9.50 5.53
CA LEU A 389 25.99 10.04 6.09
C LEU A 389 25.63 9.36 7.41
N ASN A 390 25.75 8.03 7.47
CA ASN A 390 25.49 7.29 8.71
C ASN A 390 26.45 7.71 9.84
N ALA A 391 27.73 7.89 9.54
CA ALA A 391 28.71 8.39 10.50
C ALA A 391 28.37 9.80 11.02
N LYS A 392 27.93 10.72 10.13
CA LYS A 392 27.46 12.06 10.51
C LYS A 392 26.23 12.01 11.44
N VAL A 393 25.27 11.10 11.16
CA VAL A 393 24.10 10.92 12.05
C VAL A 393 24.52 10.40 13.43
N ILE A 394 25.43 9.44 13.49
CA ILE A 394 25.98 8.92 14.76
C ILE A 394 26.68 10.03 15.53
N ASP A 395 27.55 10.80 14.85
CA ASP A 395 28.28 11.92 15.45
C ASP A 395 27.31 12.97 16.02
N PHE A 396 26.31 13.36 15.23
CA PHE A 396 25.29 14.32 15.67
C PHE A 396 24.51 13.84 16.88
N VAL A 397 24.06 12.57 16.87
CA VAL A 397 23.25 12.02 17.97
C VAL A 397 24.04 11.83 19.24
N PHE A 398 25.27 11.32 19.18
CA PHE A 398 25.97 10.84 20.37
C PHE A 398 27.14 11.73 20.82
N PHE A 399 27.71 12.56 19.95
CA PHE A 399 28.91 13.35 20.24
C PHE A 399 28.71 14.85 20.07
N SER A 400 27.70 15.29 19.31
CA SER A 400 27.37 16.71 19.15
C SER A 400 26.51 17.23 20.29
N ASN A 401 26.82 18.45 20.76
CA ASN A 401 25.96 19.21 21.68
C ASN A 401 25.01 20.16 20.95
N ALA A 402 25.00 20.15 19.60
CA ALA A 402 24.10 20.98 18.81
C ALA A 402 22.64 20.55 19.06
N PRO A 403 21.73 21.52 19.29
CA PRO A 403 20.33 21.21 19.46
C PRO A 403 19.72 20.74 18.13
N SER A 404 18.92 19.69 18.19
CA SER A 404 18.18 19.18 17.02
C SER A 404 17.21 20.24 16.50
N LYS A 405 17.17 20.39 15.17
CA LYS A 405 16.20 21.28 14.51
C LYS A 405 14.74 20.83 14.76
N GLN A 406 14.53 19.56 15.10
CA GLN A 406 13.19 19.04 15.50
C GLN A 406 12.64 19.65 16.78
N GLY A 407 13.47 20.00 17.76
CA GLY A 407 13.01 20.65 19.00
C GLY A 407 12.52 22.09 18.80
N ARG A 408 12.93 22.72 17.71
CA ARG A 408 12.50 24.10 17.38
C ARG A 408 11.10 24.17 16.76
N ALA A 409 10.57 23.07 16.24
CA ALA A 409 9.27 23.05 15.55
C ALA A 409 8.04 23.04 16.48
N LYS A 410 8.22 22.86 17.79
CA LYS A 410 7.10 22.91 18.77
C LYS A 410 6.86 24.30 19.36
N ASP A 411 7.83 25.22 19.25
CA ASP A 411 7.73 26.58 19.79
C ASP A 411 7.60 27.69 18.74
N ILE A 412 7.57 27.29 17.48
CA ILE A 412 7.23 28.21 16.40
C ILE A 412 5.80 27.86 16.00
N GLU A 413 4.83 28.71 16.39
CA GLU A 413 3.60 28.85 15.62
C GLU A 413 4.04 28.86 14.14
N GLU A 414 3.63 27.86 13.37
CA GLU A 414 3.93 27.86 11.92
C GLU A 414 3.31 29.14 11.37
N PRO A 415 4.10 30.11 10.86
CA PRO A 415 3.50 31.23 10.20
C PRO A 415 2.61 30.67 9.08
N GLU A 416 1.39 31.17 8.95
CA GLU A 416 0.44 30.80 7.88
C GLU A 416 1.10 30.79 6.49
N ASP A 417 2.22 31.44 6.35
CA ASP A 417 3.08 31.57 5.18
C ASP A 417 3.68 30.28 4.63
N LYS A 418 3.93 29.25 5.44
CA LYS A 418 4.51 27.98 4.93
C LYS A 418 3.57 27.17 4.02
N LEU A 419 2.27 27.44 4.11
CA LEU A 419 1.26 26.83 3.26
C LEU A 419 1.03 27.61 1.97
N PHE A 420 1.54 28.83 1.87
CA PHE A 420 1.44 29.69 0.68
C PHE A 420 2.65 29.49 -0.21
N ARG A 421 2.47 28.76 -1.30
CA ARG A 421 3.53 28.49 -2.27
C ARG A 421 3.21 29.18 -3.60
N LEU A 422 4.19 29.86 -4.15
CA LEU A 422 4.16 30.40 -5.50
C LEU A 422 5.08 29.58 -6.41
N SER A 423 4.69 29.44 -7.67
CA SER A 423 5.55 28.95 -8.74
C SER A 423 5.44 29.89 -9.94
N LYS A 424 6.47 29.93 -10.79
CA LYS A 424 6.50 30.80 -11.98
C LYS A 424 5.35 30.55 -12.97
N LYS A 425 4.55 29.52 -12.80
CA LYS A 425 3.38 29.20 -13.64
C LYS A 425 2.05 29.61 -13.02
N MET A 426 2.04 30.07 -11.77
CA MET A 426 0.84 30.44 -11.05
C MET A 426 0.49 31.90 -11.25
N MET A 427 -0.81 32.21 -11.36
CA MET A 427 -1.33 33.57 -11.40
C MET A 427 -1.38 34.12 -9.98
N VAL A 428 -0.80 35.32 -9.80
CA VAL A 428 -0.75 36.02 -8.53
C VAL A 428 -1.54 37.32 -8.66
N TYR A 429 -2.43 37.58 -7.71
CA TYR A 429 -3.06 38.88 -7.52
C TYR A 429 -2.57 39.47 -6.20
N ALA A 430 -2.01 40.67 -6.26
CA ALA A 430 -1.43 41.28 -5.09
C ALA A 430 -1.77 42.78 -4.99
N ARG A 431 -1.97 43.27 -3.77
CA ARG A 431 -2.26 44.66 -3.44
C ARG A 431 -1.37 45.18 -2.32
N ALA A 432 -0.93 46.40 -2.45
CA ALA A 432 -0.26 47.15 -1.38
C ALA A 432 -1.24 48.15 -0.79
N TYR A 433 -1.29 48.20 0.54
CA TYR A 433 -2.14 49.10 1.32
C TYR A 433 -1.28 50.06 2.17
N PHE A 434 -1.62 51.31 2.14
CA PHE A 434 -1.07 52.32 3.04
C PHE A 434 -2.20 53.09 3.71
N LYS A 435 -2.19 53.11 5.04
CA LYS A 435 -3.28 53.68 5.89
C LYS A 435 -4.68 53.17 5.52
N GLY A 436 -4.75 51.88 5.09
CA GLY A 436 -6.02 51.21 4.78
C GLY A 436 -6.49 51.39 3.31
N GLU A 437 -5.84 52.22 2.53
CA GLU A 437 -6.17 52.46 1.11
C GLU A 437 -5.26 51.63 0.19
N VAL A 438 -5.79 51.11 -0.93
CA VAL A 438 -5.00 50.43 -1.95
C VAL A 438 -4.15 51.44 -2.69
N VAL A 439 -2.84 51.32 -2.62
CA VAL A 439 -1.86 52.24 -3.23
C VAL A 439 -1.11 51.65 -4.41
N ALA A 440 -1.10 50.34 -4.57
CA ALA A 440 -0.61 49.66 -5.77
C ALA A 440 -1.28 48.29 -5.88
N GLU A 441 -1.44 47.80 -7.10
CA GLU A 441 -1.90 46.43 -7.38
C GLU A 441 -1.18 45.81 -8.56
N LEU A 442 -1.12 44.48 -8.56
CA LEU A 442 -0.45 43.64 -9.54
C LEU A 442 -1.25 42.37 -9.78
N THR A 443 -1.43 41.99 -11.04
CA THR A 443 -1.92 40.67 -11.44
C THR A 443 -0.99 40.18 -12.52
N ASP A 444 -0.24 39.11 -12.24
CA ASP A 444 0.75 38.59 -13.18
C ASP A 444 1.11 37.12 -12.86
N ILE A 445 1.83 36.54 -13.81
CA ILE A 445 2.47 35.20 -13.68
C ILE A 445 3.99 35.38 -13.69
N GLY A 446 4.73 34.38 -13.24
CA GLY A 446 6.21 34.42 -13.30
C GLY A 446 6.90 34.61 -11.97
N PHE A 447 6.16 34.89 -10.90
CA PHE A 447 6.72 35.03 -9.56
C PHE A 447 6.93 33.65 -8.89
N GLY A 448 8.19 33.34 -8.54
CA GLY A 448 8.55 32.13 -7.86
C GLY A 448 8.53 32.23 -6.31
N THR A 449 8.54 33.48 -5.80
CA THR A 449 8.59 33.76 -4.35
C THR A 449 7.73 34.97 -4.02
N VAL A 450 7.30 35.04 -2.74
CA VAL A 450 6.56 36.18 -2.18
C VAL A 450 7.37 37.47 -2.24
N ASP A 451 8.67 37.39 -1.94
CA ASP A 451 9.55 38.57 -1.97
C ASP A 451 9.68 39.19 -3.38
N ALA A 452 9.64 38.35 -4.43
CA ALA A 452 9.62 38.83 -5.81
C ALA A 452 8.33 39.62 -6.11
N VAL A 453 7.18 39.18 -5.57
CA VAL A 453 5.91 39.91 -5.72
C VAL A 453 5.93 41.23 -4.95
N ILE A 454 6.42 41.22 -3.71
CA ILE A 454 6.55 42.42 -2.87
C ILE A 454 7.46 43.44 -3.56
N LYS A 455 8.60 43.01 -4.10
CA LYS A 455 9.51 43.86 -4.83
C LYS A 455 8.86 44.53 -6.06
N ALA A 456 8.14 43.73 -6.86
CA ALA A 456 7.44 44.25 -8.04
C ALA A 456 6.31 45.24 -7.68
N LEU A 457 5.62 45.01 -6.55
CA LEU A 457 4.63 45.96 -6.02
C LEU A 457 5.29 47.21 -5.43
N ALA A 458 6.45 47.10 -4.79
CA ALA A 458 7.20 48.20 -4.22
C ALA A 458 7.64 49.20 -5.26
N GLU A 459 8.01 48.72 -6.48
CA GLU A 459 8.34 49.57 -7.63
C GLU A 459 7.14 50.39 -8.13
N LYS A 460 5.92 49.94 -7.84
CA LYS A 460 4.67 50.63 -8.21
C LYS A 460 4.12 51.54 -7.13
N LEU A 461 4.77 51.62 -5.95
CA LEU A 461 4.28 52.45 -4.86
C LEU A 461 4.41 53.95 -5.20
N PRO A 462 3.41 54.77 -4.85
CA PRO A 462 3.46 56.21 -5.05
C PRO A 462 4.64 56.84 -4.30
N ALA A 463 5.25 57.85 -4.94
CA ALA A 463 6.41 58.60 -4.40
C ALA A 463 6.09 59.35 -3.09
N ASN A 464 4.83 59.72 -2.86
CA ASN A 464 4.36 60.45 -1.71
C ASN A 464 4.27 59.63 -0.39
N ILE A 465 4.50 58.31 -0.42
CA ILE A 465 4.61 57.49 0.79
C ILE A 465 5.99 57.76 1.43
N PRO A 466 6.06 58.27 2.69
CA PRO A 466 7.34 58.57 3.30
C PRO A 466 8.19 57.35 3.58
N GLN A 467 9.51 57.54 3.63
CA GLN A 467 10.46 56.52 4.08
C GLN A 467 10.21 56.20 5.55
N GLY A 468 10.34 54.92 5.94
CA GLY A 468 10.13 54.47 7.33
C GLY A 468 8.68 54.18 7.69
N CYS A 469 7.72 54.35 6.77
CA CYS A 469 6.32 53.96 6.99
C CYS A 469 6.09 52.50 6.67
N GLU A 470 5.16 51.89 7.40
CA GLU A 470 4.70 50.50 7.16
C GLU A 470 3.72 50.46 5.97
N VAL A 471 3.90 49.48 5.11
CA VAL A 471 3.01 49.16 3.99
C VAL A 471 2.62 47.70 4.11
N GLN A 472 1.31 47.47 4.06
CA GLN A 472 0.77 46.11 4.10
C GLN A 472 0.60 45.56 2.67
N PHE A 473 1.11 44.37 2.41
CA PHE A 473 1.00 43.64 1.15
C PHE A 473 0.08 42.45 1.32
N ARG A 474 -0.98 42.38 0.53
CA ARG A 474 -1.86 41.21 0.44
C ARG A 474 -1.62 40.50 -0.86
N ILE A 475 -1.24 39.25 -0.82
CA ILE A 475 -0.84 38.45 -1.97
C ILE A 475 -1.72 37.21 -2.05
N LYS A 476 -2.49 37.08 -3.11
CA LYS A 476 -3.39 35.96 -3.38
C LYS A 476 -2.84 35.11 -4.51
N ASN A 477 -2.70 33.81 -4.25
CA ASN A 477 -2.49 32.82 -5.30
C ASN A 477 -3.85 32.48 -5.91
N CYS A 478 -4.06 32.88 -7.17
CA CYS A 478 -5.34 32.71 -7.86
C CYS A 478 -5.71 31.24 -8.12
N ASP A 479 -4.72 30.35 -8.25
CA ASP A 479 -4.94 28.93 -8.53
C ASP A 479 -5.40 28.17 -7.27
N SER A 480 -4.86 28.52 -6.10
CA SER A 480 -5.24 27.89 -4.82
C SER A 480 -6.31 28.66 -4.05
N GLY A 481 -6.58 29.92 -4.44
CA GLY A 481 -7.48 30.83 -3.74
C GLY A 481 -6.96 31.35 -2.40
N ARG A 482 -5.76 30.94 -1.97
CA ARG A 482 -5.15 31.35 -0.69
C ARG A 482 -4.56 32.73 -0.75
N GLU A 483 -4.64 33.49 0.35
CA GLU A 483 -4.11 34.82 0.50
C GLU A 483 -3.20 34.89 1.73
N VAL A 484 -2.13 35.68 1.62
CA VAL A 484 -1.19 35.99 2.72
C VAL A 484 -1.01 37.48 2.83
N VAL A 485 -0.74 37.94 4.05
CA VAL A 485 -0.57 39.36 4.37
C VAL A 485 0.82 39.57 4.96
N TYR A 486 1.55 40.53 4.40
CA TYR A 486 2.87 40.92 4.88
C TYR A 486 2.91 42.40 5.18
N GLU A 487 3.63 42.79 6.21
CA GLU A 487 3.94 44.17 6.54
C GLU A 487 5.43 44.42 6.33
N ARG A 488 5.77 45.48 5.60
CA ARG A 488 7.14 45.87 5.34
C ARG A 488 7.30 47.38 5.48
N THR A 489 8.46 47.79 5.96
CA THR A 489 8.79 49.20 6.15
C THR A 489 9.48 49.74 4.87
N LYS A 490 8.96 50.83 4.27
CA LYS A 490 9.56 51.46 3.10
C LYS A 490 10.99 51.93 3.41
N GLY A 491 11.97 51.42 2.65
CA GLY A 491 13.39 51.71 2.85
C GLY A 491 14.17 50.71 3.72
N LYS A 492 13.49 49.70 4.33
CA LYS A 492 14.13 48.55 4.98
C LYS A 492 13.44 47.28 4.51
N GLY A 493 13.99 46.61 3.50
CA GLY A 493 13.51 45.28 3.08
C GLY A 493 12.59 45.25 1.84
N PHE A 494 12.61 46.29 0.99
CA PHE A 494 12.07 46.20 -0.37
C PHE A 494 13.14 45.79 -1.36
#